data_b960f08c8710e6dea552f9a7d6d6e7e1
#
_entry.id   b960f08c8710e6dea552f9a7d6d6e7e1
#
_cell.length_a   1.000
_cell.length_b   1.000
_cell.length_c   1.000
_cell.angle_alpha   90.00
_cell.angle_beta   90.00
_cell.angle_gamma   90.00
#
_symmetry.space_group_name_H-M   'P 1'
#
loop_
_entity.id
_entity.type
_entity.pdbx_description
1 polymer ?
#
loop_
_entity_poly.entity_id
_entity_poly.type
_entity_poly.pdbx_seq_one_letter_code
_entity_poly.pdbx_strand_id
1 'polypeptide(L)'
;MACADSDLDLETIPLIALNVTVRKKLGLYLNPKNAVAADWTAVAEAMDFSYLEIKNYEATKNPTTMVLVDWQARATDATVGKLLSILTKVERNDIVEDLQSLILEDVRRYCERQKKKADPPLQVPEVDSCVPRTPERNGITLEDDPEGTPELFDAFICYCQSDFHFVHEMIREL
;
A
#
# COMPACT_ATOMS: atom_id res chain seq x y z
N MET A 1 16.31 -16.52 7.45
CA MET A 1 17.39 -16.15 6.49
C MET A 1 17.24 -14.68 6.20
N ALA A 2 18.16 -13.86 6.68
CA ALA A 2 18.19 -12.43 6.38
C ALA A 2 18.57 -12.27 4.90
N CYS A 3 17.71 -11.61 4.12
CA CYS A 3 18.10 -11.18 2.77
C CYS A 3 19.27 -10.21 2.94
N ALA A 4 20.39 -10.55 2.32
CA ALA A 4 21.57 -9.70 2.31
C ALA A 4 21.22 -8.35 1.67
N ASP A 5 21.68 -7.26 2.25
CA ASP A 5 21.44 -5.87 1.84
C ASP A 5 21.90 -5.52 0.40
N SER A 6 22.58 -6.45 -0.26
CA SER A 6 23.21 -6.27 -1.57
C SER A 6 22.28 -6.54 -2.78
N ASP A 7 21.02 -6.96 -2.56
CA ASP A 7 20.18 -7.48 -3.65
C ASP A 7 18.84 -6.72 -3.83
N LEU A 8 18.70 -5.56 -3.16
CA LEU A 8 17.50 -4.73 -3.33
C LEU A 8 17.74 -3.72 -4.45
N ASP A 9 17.27 -4.05 -5.66
CA ASP A 9 17.29 -3.14 -6.80
C ASP A 9 16.29 -1.99 -6.60
N LEU A 10 16.78 -0.88 -6.03
CA LEU A 10 15.97 0.31 -5.74
C LEU A 10 15.36 0.96 -6.99
N GLU A 11 15.93 0.70 -8.17
CA GLU A 11 15.41 1.19 -9.44
C GLU A 11 14.08 0.52 -9.84
N THR A 12 13.79 -0.65 -9.29
CA THR A 12 12.53 -1.35 -9.52
C THR A 12 11.47 -1.07 -8.45
N ILE A 13 11.87 -0.49 -7.32
CA ILE A 13 10.96 -0.25 -6.20
C ILE A 13 10.18 1.05 -6.41
N PRO A 14 8.84 1.00 -6.49
CA PRO A 14 8.03 2.20 -6.69
C PRO A 14 8.09 3.14 -5.47
N LEU A 15 7.97 4.44 -5.72
CA LEU A 15 8.04 5.48 -4.69
C LEU A 15 7.00 5.31 -3.56
N ILE A 16 5.90 4.61 -3.83
CA ILE A 16 4.88 4.29 -2.82
C ILE A 16 5.42 3.41 -1.67
N ALA A 17 6.57 2.76 -1.86
CA ALA A 17 7.22 1.99 -0.81
C ALA A 17 7.63 2.86 0.39
N LEU A 18 7.96 4.14 0.14
CA LEU A 18 8.34 5.10 1.18
C LEU A 18 7.14 5.48 2.04
N ASN A 19 7.28 5.31 3.34
CA ASN A 19 6.25 5.65 4.31
C ASN A 19 6.13 7.16 4.58
N VAL A 20 5.14 7.52 5.40
CA VAL A 20 4.87 8.91 5.78
C VAL A 20 6.05 9.55 6.53
N THR A 21 6.80 8.76 7.31
CA THR A 21 7.93 9.26 8.11
C THR A 21 9.07 9.73 7.21
N VAL A 22 9.47 8.92 6.22
CA VAL A 22 10.49 9.28 5.24
C VAL A 22 10.04 10.50 4.43
N ARG A 23 8.80 10.51 3.94
CA ARG A 23 8.24 11.65 3.18
C ARG A 23 8.20 12.95 3.99
N LYS A 24 7.87 12.89 5.29
CA LYS A 24 7.92 14.05 6.19
C LYS A 24 9.34 14.54 6.40
N LYS A 25 10.30 13.64 6.59
CA LYS A 25 11.72 14.01 6.73
C LYS A 25 12.26 14.66 5.45
N LEU A 26 11.95 14.13 4.27
CA LEU A 26 12.26 14.79 3.00
C LEU A 26 11.72 16.22 2.96
N GLY A 27 10.47 16.44 3.40
CA GLY A 27 9.90 17.78 3.52
C GLY A 27 10.64 18.68 4.50
N LEU A 28 11.13 18.17 5.63
CA LEU A 28 11.92 18.96 6.59
C LEU A 28 13.26 19.42 6.01
N TYR A 29 13.89 18.62 5.17
CA TYR A 29 15.15 18.98 4.51
C TYR A 29 14.98 19.90 3.32
N LEU A 30 13.91 19.71 2.52
CA LEU A 30 13.75 20.36 1.23
C LEU A 30 12.85 21.62 1.27
N ASN A 31 11.84 21.69 2.18
CA ASN A 31 10.94 22.86 2.23
C ASN A 31 11.59 24.16 2.71
N PRO A 32 12.58 24.15 3.64
CA PRO A 32 13.23 25.39 4.04
C PRO A 32 13.96 26.04 2.85
N LYS A 33 13.68 27.31 2.58
CA LYS A 33 14.43 28.08 1.59
C LYS A 33 15.86 28.25 2.11
N ASN A 34 16.81 27.65 1.41
CA ASN A 34 18.21 27.76 1.70
C ASN A 34 18.92 28.45 0.54
N ALA A 35 19.78 29.42 0.83
CA ALA A 35 20.53 30.13 -0.22
C ALA A 35 21.70 29.32 -0.80
N VAL A 36 22.14 28.27 -0.09
CA VAL A 36 23.33 27.49 -0.44
C VAL A 36 23.02 26.07 -0.92
N ALA A 37 22.00 25.43 -0.32
CA ALA A 37 21.62 24.06 -0.67
C ALA A 37 20.37 24.04 -1.54
N ALA A 38 20.32 23.10 -2.48
CA ALA A 38 19.13 22.89 -3.31
C ALA A 38 17.90 22.57 -2.46
N ASP A 39 16.82 23.27 -2.74
CA ASP A 39 15.53 23.07 -2.09
C ASP A 39 14.59 22.19 -2.96
N TRP A 40 13.34 22.10 -2.55
CA TRP A 40 12.32 21.32 -3.27
C TRP A 40 12.11 21.79 -4.73
N THR A 41 12.41 23.06 -5.05
CA THR A 41 12.24 23.57 -6.43
C THR A 41 13.24 22.97 -7.39
N ALA A 42 14.50 22.83 -6.97
CA ALA A 42 15.54 22.18 -7.75
C ALA A 42 15.24 20.68 -7.95
N VAL A 43 14.67 20.02 -6.92
CA VAL A 43 14.22 18.63 -7.03
C VAL A 43 13.05 18.51 -8.01
N ALA A 44 12.07 19.41 -7.93
CA ALA A 44 10.93 19.44 -8.87
C ALA A 44 11.38 19.68 -10.31
N GLU A 45 12.31 20.60 -10.55
CA GLU A 45 12.89 20.83 -11.86
C GLU A 45 13.60 19.57 -12.40
N ALA A 46 14.36 18.88 -11.56
CA ALA A 46 15.03 17.63 -11.92
C ALA A 46 14.04 16.46 -12.15
N MET A 47 12.79 16.58 -11.70
CA MET A 47 11.65 15.69 -11.95
C MET A 47 10.81 16.12 -13.17
N ASP A 48 11.30 17.05 -13.99
CA ASP A 48 10.64 17.57 -15.21
C ASP A 48 9.33 18.34 -14.94
N PHE A 49 9.18 18.97 -13.76
CA PHE A 49 8.09 19.90 -13.54
C PHE A 49 8.39 21.27 -14.18
N SER A 50 7.38 21.82 -14.84
CA SER A 50 7.47 23.15 -15.44
C SER A 50 7.53 24.26 -14.36
N TYR A 51 8.06 25.41 -14.73
CA TYR A 51 8.12 26.58 -13.86
C TYR A 51 6.75 26.98 -13.29
N LEU A 52 5.68 26.90 -14.09
CA LEU A 52 4.32 27.25 -13.65
C LEU A 52 3.80 26.27 -12.59
N GLU A 53 4.09 24.99 -12.74
CA GLU A 53 3.71 23.98 -11.75
C GLU A 53 4.46 24.17 -10.44
N ILE A 54 5.76 24.44 -10.52
CA ILE A 54 6.58 24.78 -9.34
C ILE A 54 6.01 25.99 -8.62
N LYS A 55 5.62 27.03 -9.35
CA LYS A 55 4.98 28.22 -8.77
C LYS A 55 3.65 27.92 -8.09
N ASN A 56 2.85 27.02 -8.61
CA ASN A 56 1.60 26.59 -7.98
C ASN A 56 1.84 25.90 -6.63
N TYR A 57 2.92 25.11 -6.51
CA TYR A 57 3.26 24.43 -5.24
C TYR A 57 3.81 25.40 -4.19
N GLU A 58 4.39 26.55 -4.59
CA GLU A 58 4.91 27.55 -3.64
C GLU A 58 3.85 28.05 -2.63
N ALA A 59 2.59 28.04 -3.03
CA ALA A 59 1.47 28.44 -2.17
C ALA A 59 1.08 27.37 -1.14
N THR A 60 1.62 26.16 -1.23
CA THR A 60 1.26 25.07 -0.34
C THR A 60 2.12 25.03 0.92
N LYS A 61 1.57 24.46 2.03
CA LYS A 61 2.32 24.32 3.29
C LYS A 61 3.47 23.32 3.20
N ASN A 62 3.37 22.34 2.31
CA ASN A 62 4.35 21.27 2.16
C ASN A 62 4.56 20.94 0.68
N PRO A 63 5.28 21.79 -0.05
CA PRO A 63 5.49 21.63 -1.50
C PRO A 63 6.21 20.32 -1.84
N THR A 64 7.17 19.89 -1.06
CA THR A 64 7.87 18.62 -1.30
C THR A 64 6.90 17.44 -1.37
N THR A 65 5.93 17.37 -0.45
CA THR A 65 4.95 16.28 -0.46
C THR A 65 4.08 16.32 -1.71
N MET A 66 3.64 17.52 -2.13
CA MET A 66 2.82 17.67 -3.33
C MET A 66 3.58 17.26 -4.59
N VAL A 67 4.82 17.72 -4.73
CA VAL A 67 5.70 17.34 -5.85
C VAL A 67 5.88 15.82 -5.91
N LEU A 68 6.15 15.15 -4.78
CA LEU A 68 6.33 13.69 -4.74
C LEU A 68 5.06 12.92 -5.11
N VAL A 69 3.89 13.41 -4.67
CA VAL A 69 2.59 12.78 -4.99
C VAL A 69 2.29 12.93 -6.48
N ASP A 70 2.45 14.12 -7.03
CA ASP A 70 2.16 14.38 -8.44
C ASP A 70 3.18 13.70 -9.36
N TRP A 71 4.46 13.65 -8.97
CA TRP A 71 5.46 12.90 -9.70
C TRP A 71 5.12 11.41 -9.76
N GLN A 72 4.74 10.82 -8.61
CA GLN A 72 4.30 9.43 -8.54
C GLN A 72 3.06 9.14 -9.41
N ALA A 73 2.16 10.11 -9.55
CA ALA A 73 0.96 9.96 -10.37
C ALA A 73 1.23 10.07 -11.89
N ARG A 74 2.24 10.86 -12.29
CA ARG A 74 2.56 11.12 -13.71
C ARG A 74 3.58 10.14 -14.27
N ALA A 75 4.65 9.89 -13.51
CA ALA A 75 5.78 9.14 -13.99
C ALA A 75 5.59 7.65 -13.73
N THR A 76 5.60 6.86 -14.79
CA THR A 76 5.55 5.40 -14.69
C THR A 76 6.81 4.81 -14.05
N ASP A 77 7.89 5.56 -14.06
CA ASP A 77 9.22 5.23 -13.54
C ASP A 77 9.57 5.98 -12.23
N ALA A 78 8.56 6.45 -11.47
CA ALA A 78 8.74 7.05 -10.16
C ALA A 78 9.16 6.00 -9.13
N THR A 79 10.47 5.71 -9.09
CA THR A 79 11.08 4.72 -8.22
C THR A 79 11.89 5.35 -7.09
N VAL A 80 12.19 4.55 -6.07
CA VAL A 80 13.05 4.98 -4.95
C VAL A 80 14.46 5.26 -5.47
N GLY A 81 15.03 4.42 -6.33
CA GLY A 81 16.35 4.61 -6.92
C GLY A 81 16.43 5.91 -7.72
N LYS A 82 15.42 6.19 -8.55
CA LYS A 82 15.36 7.45 -9.32
C LYS A 82 15.27 8.68 -8.41
N LEU A 83 14.52 8.63 -7.30
CA LEU A 83 14.51 9.71 -6.31
C LEU A 83 15.90 9.95 -5.73
N LEU A 84 16.61 8.89 -5.32
CA LEU A 84 17.95 9.02 -4.77
C LEU A 84 18.95 9.57 -5.79
N SER A 85 18.84 9.14 -7.04
CA SER A 85 19.63 9.66 -8.17
C SER A 85 19.37 11.17 -8.39
N ILE A 86 18.12 11.61 -8.33
CA ILE A 86 17.77 13.03 -8.42
C ILE A 86 18.35 13.83 -7.25
N LEU A 87 18.23 13.34 -6.01
CA LEU A 87 18.83 14.00 -4.84
C LEU A 87 20.34 14.15 -4.96
N THR A 88 21.03 13.12 -5.44
CA THR A 88 22.47 13.17 -5.73
C THR A 88 22.77 14.18 -6.83
N LYS A 89 21.99 14.22 -7.90
CA LYS A 89 22.16 15.17 -9.02
C LYS A 89 22.03 16.63 -8.59
N VAL A 90 21.13 16.92 -7.63
CA VAL A 90 20.97 18.27 -7.07
C VAL A 90 21.88 18.53 -5.86
N GLU A 91 22.91 17.71 -5.69
CA GLU A 91 23.94 17.84 -4.64
C GLU A 91 23.41 17.75 -3.20
N ARG A 92 22.29 17.01 -2.99
CA ARG A 92 21.71 16.75 -1.67
C ARG A 92 22.06 15.36 -1.15
N ASN A 93 23.35 15.03 -1.16
CA ASN A 93 23.88 13.78 -0.60
C ASN A 93 23.66 13.67 0.91
N ASP A 94 23.60 14.81 1.60
CA ASP A 94 23.24 14.90 3.01
C ASP A 94 21.92 14.16 3.31
N ILE A 95 20.90 14.38 2.49
CA ILE A 95 19.59 13.74 2.62
C ILE A 95 19.68 12.23 2.34
N VAL A 96 20.44 11.85 1.32
CA VAL A 96 20.63 10.45 0.93
C VAL A 96 21.27 9.67 2.09
N GLU A 97 22.34 10.19 2.67
CA GLU A 97 23.06 9.57 3.78
C GLU A 97 22.20 9.47 5.05
N ASP A 98 21.53 10.56 5.44
CA ASP A 98 20.72 10.65 6.66
C ASP A 98 19.47 9.75 6.60
N LEU A 99 18.90 9.56 5.42
CA LEU A 99 17.65 8.79 5.25
C LEU A 99 17.88 7.36 4.76
N GLN A 100 19.10 6.98 4.39
CA GLN A 100 19.40 5.67 3.79
C GLN A 100 18.86 4.51 4.62
N SER A 101 19.09 4.50 5.92
CA SER A 101 18.66 3.42 6.81
C SER A 101 17.12 3.29 6.85
N LEU A 102 16.41 4.42 6.89
CA LEU A 102 14.95 4.45 6.92
C LEU A 102 14.33 4.05 5.57
N ILE A 103 14.96 4.48 4.48
CA ILE A 103 14.54 4.12 3.12
C ILE A 103 14.67 2.61 2.92
N LEU A 104 15.81 2.02 3.29
CA LEU A 104 16.03 0.57 3.20
C LEU A 104 15.05 -0.22 4.06
N GLU A 105 14.75 0.25 5.27
CA GLU A 105 13.74 -0.38 6.12
C GLU A 105 12.35 -0.36 5.48
N ASP A 106 11.94 0.78 4.91
CA ASP A 106 10.65 0.91 4.22
C ASP A 106 10.57 -0.01 2.99
N VAL A 107 11.64 -0.07 2.21
CA VAL A 107 11.74 -0.96 1.03
C VAL A 107 11.63 -2.42 1.45
N ARG A 108 12.33 -2.85 2.50
CA ARG A 108 12.19 -4.22 3.03
C ARG A 108 10.75 -4.54 3.42
N ARG A 109 10.12 -3.66 4.21
CA ARG A 109 8.71 -3.82 4.62
C ARG A 109 7.76 -3.85 3.42
N TYR A 110 8.04 -3.08 2.38
CA TYR A 110 7.27 -3.12 1.16
C TYR A 110 7.40 -4.46 0.45
N CYS A 111 8.63 -4.95 0.24
CA CYS A 111 8.89 -6.25 -0.38
C CYS A 111 8.25 -7.41 0.40
N GLU A 112 8.34 -7.40 1.73
CA GLU A 112 7.68 -8.40 2.58
C GLU A 112 6.17 -8.40 2.42
N ARG A 113 5.55 -7.22 2.35
CA ARG A 113 4.10 -7.09 2.10
C ARG A 113 3.70 -7.60 0.72
N GLN A 114 4.53 -7.36 -0.30
CA GLN A 114 4.26 -7.89 -1.64
C GLN A 114 4.40 -9.42 -1.68
N LYS A 115 5.41 -9.98 -1.03
CA LYS A 115 5.55 -11.45 -0.90
C LYS A 115 4.33 -12.07 -0.22
N LYS A 116 3.85 -11.50 0.90
CA LYS A 116 2.64 -11.98 1.59
C LYS A 116 1.37 -11.87 0.75
N LYS A 117 1.29 -10.89 -0.17
CA LYS A 117 0.15 -10.77 -1.09
C LYS A 117 0.24 -11.74 -2.27
N ALA A 118 1.46 -12.12 -2.67
CA ALA A 118 1.69 -13.09 -3.73
C ALA A 118 1.55 -14.54 -3.25
N ASP A 119 1.69 -14.78 -1.94
CA ASP A 119 1.35 -16.09 -1.37
C ASP A 119 -0.16 -16.30 -1.57
N PRO A 120 -0.58 -17.38 -2.23
CA PRO A 120 -1.99 -17.71 -2.33
C PRO A 120 -2.56 -17.76 -0.91
N PRO A 121 -3.80 -17.26 -0.68
CA PRO A 121 -4.44 -17.42 0.60
C PRO A 121 -4.29 -18.88 0.97
N LEU A 122 -3.83 -19.15 2.20
CA LEU A 122 -3.77 -20.51 2.74
C LEU A 122 -5.11 -21.14 2.42
N GLN A 123 -5.15 -21.93 1.35
CA GLN A 123 -6.19 -22.92 1.20
C GLN A 123 -5.93 -23.81 2.40
N VAL A 124 -6.76 -23.64 3.41
CA VAL A 124 -6.85 -24.64 4.47
C VAL A 124 -6.98 -25.93 3.70
N PRO A 125 -5.97 -26.82 3.72
CA PRO A 125 -6.10 -28.11 3.07
C PRO A 125 -7.41 -28.64 3.62
N GLU A 126 -8.31 -29.07 2.73
CA GLU A 126 -9.63 -29.58 3.11
C GLU A 126 -9.51 -30.26 4.46
N VAL A 127 -9.89 -29.49 5.49
CA VAL A 127 -9.85 -29.97 6.83
C VAL A 127 -10.91 -31.02 6.83
N ASP A 128 -10.40 -32.20 7.03
CA ASP A 128 -11.16 -33.25 7.59
C ASP A 128 -11.89 -34.20 6.65
N SER A 129 -11.07 -35.03 6.03
CA SER A 129 -11.51 -36.39 5.80
C SER A 129 -11.79 -37.19 7.10
N CYS A 130 -11.71 -36.58 8.28
CA CYS A 130 -11.94 -37.21 9.58
C CYS A 130 -13.33 -36.96 10.16
N VAL A 131 -14.10 -36.03 9.63
CA VAL A 131 -15.54 -36.00 9.95
C VAL A 131 -16.21 -36.98 9.01
N PRO A 132 -16.81 -38.06 9.54
CA PRO A 132 -17.62 -38.96 8.70
C PRO A 132 -18.68 -38.09 8.05
N ARG A 133 -18.58 -37.85 6.73
CA ARG A 133 -19.68 -37.33 5.95
C ARG A 133 -20.79 -38.33 6.06
N THR A 134 -21.69 -38.11 6.99
CA THR A 134 -22.99 -38.73 6.91
C THR A 134 -23.63 -38.22 5.64
N PRO A 135 -23.91 -39.07 4.64
CA PRO A 135 -24.31 -38.65 3.30
C PRO A 135 -25.67 -37.95 3.23
N GLU A 136 -26.31 -37.64 4.33
CA GLU A 136 -27.74 -37.38 4.34
C GLU A 136 -28.19 -36.07 4.98
N ARG A 137 -27.27 -35.13 5.31
CA ARG A 137 -27.72 -33.89 5.95
C ARG A 137 -26.92 -32.67 5.53
N ASN A 138 -27.26 -32.10 4.41
CA ASN A 138 -26.95 -30.74 4.01
C ASN A 138 -27.98 -29.74 4.58
N GLY A 139 -28.40 -29.88 5.82
CA GLY A 139 -29.36 -28.96 6.46
C GLY A 139 -28.68 -28.21 7.59
N ILE A 140 -29.07 -27.00 7.81
CA ILE A 140 -28.92 -26.24 9.03
C ILE A 140 -29.44 -27.13 10.15
N THR A 141 -28.76 -27.31 11.19
CA THR A 141 -28.91 -28.26 12.27
C THR A 141 -30.34 -28.86 12.47
N LEU A 142 -30.38 -30.14 12.86
CA LEU A 142 -31.63 -30.87 13.23
C LEU A 142 -32.51 -30.15 14.24
N GLU A 143 -31.96 -29.15 14.93
CA GLU A 143 -32.64 -28.32 15.93
C GLU A 143 -33.54 -27.25 15.30
N ASP A 144 -33.24 -26.84 14.05
CA ASP A 144 -34.04 -25.80 13.37
C ASP A 144 -35.31 -26.36 12.73
N ASP A 145 -35.29 -27.55 12.17
CA ASP A 145 -36.47 -28.26 11.66
C ASP A 145 -36.24 -29.79 11.62
N PRO A 146 -36.54 -30.51 12.70
CA PRO A 146 -36.29 -31.96 12.80
C PRO A 146 -37.14 -32.81 11.86
N GLU A 147 -38.21 -32.28 11.31
CA GLU A 147 -39.17 -32.99 10.41
C GLU A 147 -39.14 -32.37 8.99
N GLY A 148 -38.40 -31.29 8.76
CA GLY A 148 -38.34 -30.57 7.49
C GLY A 148 -37.46 -31.28 6.42
N THR A 149 -37.68 -30.88 5.19
CA THR A 149 -36.79 -31.21 4.07
C THR A 149 -35.50 -30.39 4.20
N PRO A 150 -34.31 -30.94 3.88
CA PRO A 150 -33.07 -30.19 3.86
C PRO A 150 -33.18 -28.96 2.95
N GLU A 151 -32.93 -27.79 3.50
CA GLU A 151 -32.87 -26.56 2.71
C GLU A 151 -31.56 -26.50 1.94
N LEU A 152 -31.65 -26.21 0.65
CA LEU A 152 -30.51 -25.92 -0.20
C LEU A 152 -30.36 -24.42 -0.31
N PHE A 153 -29.22 -23.90 0.13
CA PHE A 153 -28.93 -22.47 0.05
C PHE A 153 -27.90 -22.20 -1.06
N ASP A 154 -28.23 -21.25 -1.91
CA ASP A 154 -27.32 -20.79 -2.96
C ASP A 154 -26.31 -19.76 -2.45
N ALA A 155 -26.58 -19.13 -1.30
CA ALA A 155 -25.70 -18.12 -0.70
C ALA A 155 -25.79 -18.09 0.83
N PHE A 156 -24.68 -17.76 1.47
CA PHE A 156 -24.58 -17.47 2.90
C PHE A 156 -24.31 -15.99 3.11
N ILE A 157 -25.23 -15.26 3.74
CA ILE A 157 -25.09 -13.83 3.99
C ILE A 157 -24.67 -13.61 5.44
N CYS A 158 -23.46 -13.08 5.62
CA CYS A 158 -22.91 -12.69 6.93
C CYS A 158 -23.18 -11.20 7.16
N TYR A 159 -23.88 -10.84 8.22
CA TYR A 159 -24.18 -9.44 8.54
C TYR A 159 -24.08 -9.18 10.05
N CYS A 160 -23.89 -7.89 10.42
CA CYS A 160 -23.90 -7.49 11.82
C CYS A 160 -25.33 -7.12 12.26
N GLN A 161 -25.55 -7.08 13.57
CA GLN A 161 -26.87 -6.82 14.13
C GLN A 161 -27.48 -5.45 13.72
N SER A 162 -26.61 -4.46 13.41
CA SER A 162 -27.06 -3.15 12.92
C SER A 162 -27.67 -3.22 11.52
N ASP A 163 -27.30 -4.22 10.72
CA ASP A 163 -27.70 -4.34 9.32
C ASP A 163 -28.88 -5.31 9.13
N PHE A 164 -29.40 -5.86 10.24
CA PHE A 164 -30.45 -6.87 10.26
C PHE A 164 -31.66 -6.48 9.38
N HIS A 165 -32.19 -5.28 9.56
CA HIS A 165 -33.37 -4.84 8.81
C HIS A 165 -33.11 -4.74 7.30
N PHE A 166 -31.96 -4.19 6.93
CA PHE A 166 -31.54 -4.04 5.53
C PHE A 166 -31.38 -5.41 4.84
N VAL A 167 -30.70 -6.34 5.51
CA VAL A 167 -30.46 -7.68 4.95
C VAL A 167 -31.77 -8.47 4.82
N HIS A 168 -32.65 -8.39 5.80
CA HIS A 168 -33.95 -9.08 5.74
C HIS A 168 -34.88 -8.48 4.68
N GLU A 169 -34.81 -7.18 4.42
CA GLU A 169 -35.55 -6.54 3.34
C GLU A 169 -35.03 -7.02 1.96
N MET A 170 -33.71 -7.08 1.80
CA MET A 170 -33.06 -7.59 0.59
C MET A 170 -33.40 -9.06 0.30
N ILE A 171 -33.43 -9.92 1.33
CA ILE A 171 -33.78 -11.35 1.19
C ILE A 171 -35.24 -11.54 0.76
N ARG A 172 -36.16 -10.62 1.12
CA ARG A 172 -37.57 -10.71 0.70
C ARG A 172 -37.80 -10.35 -0.77
N GLU A 173 -36.83 -9.64 -1.38
CA GLU A 173 -36.91 -9.23 -2.77
C GLU A 173 -36.22 -10.21 -3.74
N LEU A 174 -35.47 -11.19 -3.19
CA LEU A 174 -34.83 -12.28 -3.93
C LEU A 174 -35.78 -13.48 -4.07
#